data_f3f46a423a1bb2176ac79009d0f07f57
#
_entry.id   f3f46a423a1bb2176ac79009d0f07f57
#
_cell.length_a   1.000
_cell.length_b   1.000
_cell.length_c   1.000
_cell.angle_alpha   90.00
_cell.angle_beta   90.00
_cell.angle_gamma   90.00
#
_symmetry.space_group_name_H-M   'P 1'
#
loop_
_entity.id
_entity.type
_entity.pdbx_description
1 polymer ?
#
loop_
_entity_poly.entity_id
_entity_poly.type
_entity_poly.pdbx_seq_one_letter_code
_entity_poly.pdbx_strand_id
1 'polypeptide(L)'
;YLKIGKNQAEILKTELLETSGSGPAALKALLDKEVFIQEDKIVSRLSSEELETLRDFILNDAQLIALNEIQEQFKEKDVVLLYGETSSGKTQIYIRLIEQMLHEGKQILYLLPEIALTTQVVQRLREHFGSQVGIYHSRFNDNERAEVWQKVLKGEYRLVLGARSAIFLPFGDLGMVIVDEEHESSYKQYDPAPRYHARDTAIYLSFLHKAKIVLGSATPGLESYYNAKIRKYGLVTLKGRYGGVQSPHIEVVSIAEETKRKTMQSHFTSVLINEIKAALSRKEQVILFQNRRGYTPLLLCTTCGFTPKCINCDVSLTFHKSSAKLHCHYCGYKQDVLTACPACGSTRIEQKGFGTEKIEDELQRLFENAKIARMDLDSTRTRNSFQLLL
;
A
#
# COMPACT_ATOMS: atom_id res chain seq x y z
N TYR A 1 -22.62 -7.68 -27.82
CA TYR A 1 -23.76 -8.55 -27.48
C TYR A 1 -24.66 -8.73 -28.72
N LEU A 2 -25.28 -9.88 -28.81
CA LEU A 2 -26.27 -10.21 -29.83
C LEU A 2 -27.61 -10.43 -29.13
N LYS A 3 -28.67 -9.81 -29.65
CA LYS A 3 -30.05 -10.01 -29.17
C LYS A 3 -30.80 -10.90 -30.13
N ILE A 4 -31.54 -11.87 -29.63
CA ILE A 4 -32.39 -12.75 -30.40
C ILE A 4 -33.79 -12.17 -30.46
N GLY A 5 -34.15 -11.51 -31.57
CA GLY A 5 -35.49 -11.02 -31.84
C GLY A 5 -36.11 -10.16 -30.73
N LYS A 6 -37.44 -10.28 -30.53
CA LYS A 6 -38.15 -9.57 -29.45
C LYS A 6 -37.99 -10.18 -28.06
N ASN A 7 -37.38 -11.35 -27.93
CA ASN A 7 -37.03 -11.95 -26.64
C ASN A 7 -35.65 -11.45 -26.20
N GLN A 8 -35.59 -10.85 -25.01
CA GLN A 8 -34.47 -10.11 -24.45
C GLN A 8 -33.24 -10.98 -24.02
N ALA A 9 -33.01 -12.13 -24.61
CA ALA A 9 -31.81 -12.93 -24.32
C ALA A 9 -30.60 -12.31 -25.05
N GLU A 10 -29.61 -11.89 -24.27
CA GLU A 10 -28.35 -11.33 -24.77
C GLU A 10 -27.23 -12.35 -24.63
N ILE A 11 -26.42 -12.51 -25.67
CA ILE A 11 -25.25 -13.39 -25.65
C ILE A 11 -24.03 -12.65 -26.19
N LEU A 12 -22.85 -12.94 -25.66
CA LEU A 12 -21.60 -12.43 -26.20
C LEU A 12 -21.34 -13.02 -27.59
N LYS A 13 -20.91 -12.18 -28.53
CA LYS A 13 -20.58 -12.59 -29.90
C LYS A 13 -19.54 -13.70 -29.93
N THR A 14 -18.51 -13.62 -29.09
CA THR A 14 -17.46 -14.64 -28.96
C THR A 14 -18.00 -15.96 -28.42
N GLU A 15 -18.82 -15.91 -27.38
CA GLU A 15 -19.43 -17.08 -26.77
C GLU A 15 -20.39 -17.81 -27.72
N LEU A 16 -21.18 -17.04 -28.50
CA LEU A 16 -22.03 -17.63 -29.51
C LEU A 16 -21.25 -18.36 -30.61
N LEU A 17 -20.16 -17.76 -31.09
CA LEU A 17 -19.31 -18.38 -32.12
C LEU A 17 -18.60 -19.64 -31.60
N GLU A 18 -18.12 -19.61 -30.35
CA GLU A 18 -17.46 -20.75 -29.71
C GLU A 18 -18.46 -21.91 -29.45
N THR A 19 -19.63 -21.59 -28.89
CA THR A 19 -20.64 -22.59 -28.54
C THR A 19 -21.32 -23.20 -29.77
N SER A 20 -21.54 -22.40 -30.83
CA SER A 20 -22.19 -22.92 -32.05
C SER A 20 -21.24 -23.60 -33.01
N GLY A 21 -19.93 -23.46 -32.85
CA GLY A 21 -18.94 -23.94 -33.81
C GLY A 21 -19.04 -23.29 -35.19
N SER A 22 -19.83 -22.21 -35.33
CA SER A 22 -20.13 -21.58 -36.62
C SER A 22 -19.13 -20.47 -36.93
N GLY A 23 -18.79 -20.28 -38.19
CA GLY A 23 -17.86 -19.24 -38.61
C GLY A 23 -18.48 -17.82 -38.62
N PRO A 24 -17.67 -16.77 -38.61
CA PRO A 24 -18.13 -15.36 -38.64
C PRO A 24 -19.05 -15.02 -39.82
N ALA A 25 -18.93 -15.72 -40.95
CA ALA A 25 -19.76 -15.52 -42.13
C ALA A 25 -21.23 -15.92 -41.89
N ALA A 26 -21.47 -17.00 -41.17
CA ALA A 26 -22.84 -17.42 -40.81
C ALA A 26 -23.51 -16.38 -39.88
N LEU A 27 -22.75 -15.85 -38.91
CA LEU A 27 -23.24 -14.80 -38.03
C LEU A 27 -23.59 -13.51 -38.82
N LYS A 28 -22.73 -13.12 -39.77
CA LYS A 28 -22.98 -11.95 -40.62
C LYS A 28 -24.27 -12.14 -41.41
N ALA A 29 -24.51 -13.29 -42.00
CA ALA A 29 -25.75 -13.59 -42.75
C ALA A 29 -27.01 -13.50 -41.85
N LEU A 30 -26.90 -13.85 -40.56
CA LEU A 30 -28.01 -13.75 -39.60
C LEU A 30 -28.23 -12.27 -39.14
N LEU A 31 -27.18 -11.49 -39.06
CA LEU A 31 -27.27 -10.05 -38.80
C LEU A 31 -27.92 -9.34 -40.00
N ASP A 32 -27.50 -9.65 -41.24
CA ASP A 32 -28.07 -9.09 -42.47
C ASP A 32 -29.54 -9.45 -42.66
N LYS A 33 -30.01 -10.56 -42.08
CA LYS A 33 -31.40 -10.98 -42.05
C LYS A 33 -32.20 -10.50 -40.83
N GLU A 34 -31.62 -9.62 -40.02
CA GLU A 34 -32.24 -9.08 -38.80
C GLU A 34 -32.68 -10.16 -37.77
N VAL A 35 -32.16 -11.38 -37.87
CA VAL A 35 -32.42 -12.43 -36.87
C VAL A 35 -31.71 -12.09 -35.55
N PHE A 36 -30.49 -11.52 -35.64
CA PHE A 36 -29.77 -10.96 -34.55
C PHE A 36 -29.59 -9.45 -34.71
N ILE A 37 -29.59 -8.74 -33.62
CA ILE A 37 -29.23 -7.35 -33.54
C ILE A 37 -27.90 -7.25 -32.77
N GLN A 38 -26.86 -6.65 -33.36
CA GLN A 38 -25.62 -6.39 -32.70
C GLN A 38 -25.68 -5.07 -31.94
N GLU A 39 -25.45 -5.10 -30.63
CA GLU A 39 -25.31 -3.91 -29.80
C GLU A 39 -23.93 -3.88 -29.17
N ASP A 40 -23.25 -2.75 -29.26
CA ASP A 40 -22.01 -2.53 -28.55
C ASP A 40 -22.34 -2.08 -27.11
N LYS A 41 -22.11 -2.97 -26.15
CA LYS A 41 -22.26 -2.66 -24.73
C LYS A 41 -20.92 -2.49 -24.07
N ILE A 42 -20.78 -1.45 -23.30
CA ILE A 42 -19.63 -1.28 -22.40
C ILE A 42 -19.84 -2.20 -21.22
N VAL A 43 -19.04 -3.28 -21.15
CA VAL A 43 -19.05 -4.20 -20.02
C VAL A 43 -18.00 -3.75 -19.02
N SER A 44 -18.42 -3.54 -17.78
CA SER A 44 -17.49 -3.23 -16.71
C SER A 44 -16.52 -4.42 -16.50
N ARG A 45 -15.24 -4.11 -16.46
CA ARG A 45 -14.16 -5.08 -16.15
C ARG A 45 -13.80 -5.08 -14.69
N LEU A 46 -14.40 -4.18 -13.93
CA LEU A 46 -14.25 -4.09 -12.50
C LEU A 46 -15.19 -5.12 -11.85
N SER A 47 -14.67 -5.96 -10.97
CA SER A 47 -15.47 -6.95 -10.24
C SER A 47 -16.55 -6.25 -9.42
N SER A 48 -17.81 -6.49 -9.76
CA SER A 48 -18.96 -6.11 -8.94
C SER A 48 -19.26 -7.25 -7.98
N GLU A 49 -18.56 -7.31 -6.86
CA GLU A 49 -19.03 -8.14 -5.75
C GLU A 49 -20.16 -7.38 -5.06
N GLU A 50 -21.35 -7.99 -5.00
CA GLU A 50 -22.42 -7.52 -4.13
C GLU A 50 -21.98 -7.77 -2.68
N LEU A 51 -21.58 -6.71 -2.01
CA LEU A 51 -21.16 -6.77 -0.62
C LEU A 51 -22.36 -6.44 0.26
N GLU A 52 -22.60 -7.29 1.26
CA GLU A 52 -23.56 -6.98 2.32
C GLU A 52 -23.13 -5.70 3.04
N THR A 53 -24.07 -4.76 3.21
CA THR A 53 -23.82 -3.51 3.92
C THR A 53 -23.48 -3.77 5.38
N LEU A 54 -22.36 -3.22 5.85
CA LEU A 54 -21.91 -3.36 7.22
C LEU A 54 -22.83 -2.62 8.20
N ARG A 55 -22.84 -3.14 9.43
CA ARG A 55 -23.54 -2.55 10.58
C ARG A 55 -23.01 -1.16 10.88
N ASP A 56 -23.93 -0.30 11.27
CA ASP A 56 -23.62 1.02 11.82
C ASP A 56 -22.68 0.88 13.02
N PHE A 57 -21.66 1.71 13.10
CA PHE A 57 -20.74 1.75 14.23
C PHE A 57 -20.93 3.05 15.01
N ILE A 58 -20.73 2.98 16.31
CA ILE A 58 -20.83 4.14 17.21
C ILE A 58 -19.41 4.64 17.50
N LEU A 59 -19.19 5.93 17.28
CA LEU A 59 -17.96 6.59 17.71
C LEU A 59 -17.89 6.61 19.23
N ASN A 60 -16.71 6.37 19.80
CA ASN A 60 -16.49 6.63 21.22
C ASN A 60 -16.32 8.13 21.47
N ASP A 61 -16.34 8.54 22.77
CA ASP A 61 -16.29 9.94 23.15
C ASP A 61 -15.07 10.68 22.59
N ALA A 62 -13.89 10.05 22.60
CA ALA A 62 -12.67 10.66 22.07
C ALA A 62 -12.75 10.89 20.55
N GLN A 63 -13.34 9.94 19.82
CA GLN A 63 -13.55 10.05 18.37
C GLN A 63 -14.60 11.12 18.03
N LEU A 64 -15.67 11.19 18.83
CA LEU A 64 -16.72 12.19 18.66
C LEU A 64 -16.17 13.60 18.91
N ILE A 65 -15.39 13.79 19.98
CA ILE A 65 -14.69 15.05 20.25
C ILE A 65 -13.78 15.42 19.06
N ALA A 66 -12.96 14.49 18.60
CA ALA A 66 -12.06 14.75 17.49
C ALA A 66 -12.81 15.08 16.19
N LEU A 67 -13.92 14.41 15.89
CA LEU A 67 -14.79 14.73 14.75
C LEU A 67 -15.32 16.17 14.82
N ASN A 68 -15.85 16.54 15.98
CA ASN A 68 -16.37 17.89 16.21
C ASN A 68 -15.25 18.96 16.10
N GLU A 69 -14.07 18.67 16.66
CA GLU A 69 -12.90 19.56 16.52
C GLU A 69 -12.48 19.71 15.04
N ILE A 70 -12.48 18.66 14.25
CA ILE A 70 -12.19 18.76 12.81
C ILE A 70 -13.20 19.68 12.13
N GLN A 71 -14.49 19.51 12.40
CA GLN A 71 -15.55 20.34 11.81
C GLN A 71 -15.44 21.81 12.22
N GLU A 72 -15.10 22.10 13.48
CA GLU A 72 -14.85 23.46 13.94
C GLU A 72 -13.61 24.07 13.26
N GLN A 73 -12.52 23.32 13.15
CA GLN A 73 -11.32 23.78 12.47
C GLN A 73 -11.59 24.08 10.98
N PHE A 74 -12.48 23.34 10.34
CA PHE A 74 -12.85 23.56 8.94
C PHE A 74 -13.63 24.85 8.68
N LYS A 75 -14.16 25.51 9.70
CA LYS A 75 -14.79 26.84 9.56
C LYS A 75 -13.76 27.91 9.21
N GLU A 76 -12.54 27.77 9.71
CA GLU A 76 -11.47 28.77 9.54
C GLU A 76 -10.34 28.30 8.61
N LYS A 77 -10.17 27.00 8.44
CA LYS A 77 -9.03 26.37 7.76
C LYS A 77 -9.48 25.34 6.75
N ASP A 78 -8.72 25.17 5.69
CA ASP A 78 -9.00 24.16 4.67
C ASP A 78 -8.22 22.86 4.92
N VAL A 79 -7.12 22.92 5.69
CA VAL A 79 -6.25 21.78 5.99
C VAL A 79 -6.27 21.47 7.46
N VAL A 80 -6.57 20.23 7.84
CA VAL A 80 -6.54 19.74 9.22
C VAL A 80 -5.63 18.54 9.32
N LEU A 81 -4.67 18.58 10.26
CA LEU A 81 -3.85 17.43 10.65
C LEU A 81 -4.55 16.67 11.78
N LEU A 82 -4.99 15.43 11.51
CA LEU A 82 -5.47 14.50 12.51
C LEU A 82 -4.31 13.64 13.01
N TYR A 83 -3.73 14.03 14.14
CA TYR A 83 -2.66 13.32 14.80
C TYR A 83 -3.23 12.31 15.79
N GLY A 84 -3.15 11.03 15.47
CA GLY A 84 -3.71 9.98 16.33
C GLY A 84 -2.87 8.72 16.26
N GLU A 85 -2.72 8.05 17.40
CA GLU A 85 -1.97 6.78 17.51
C GLU A 85 -2.46 5.72 16.51
N THR A 86 -1.61 4.75 16.21
CA THR A 86 -2.02 3.56 15.45
C THR A 86 -3.13 2.84 16.22
N SER A 87 -4.18 2.41 15.51
CA SER A 87 -5.37 1.79 16.12
C SER A 87 -6.19 2.71 17.05
N SER A 88 -6.05 4.04 16.93
CA SER A 88 -6.92 4.99 17.64
C SER A 88 -8.34 5.10 17.03
N GLY A 89 -8.52 4.53 15.82
CA GLY A 89 -9.81 4.59 15.12
C GLY A 89 -9.97 5.80 14.21
N LYS A 90 -8.88 6.36 13.67
CA LYS A 90 -8.91 7.44 12.66
C LYS A 90 -9.85 7.11 11.49
N THR A 91 -9.81 5.86 11.01
CA THR A 91 -10.66 5.41 9.90
C THR A 91 -12.16 5.58 10.18
N GLN A 92 -12.60 5.39 11.42
CA GLN A 92 -14.00 5.59 11.79
C GLN A 92 -14.41 7.07 11.70
N ILE A 93 -13.51 7.99 12.08
CA ILE A 93 -13.73 9.43 11.89
C ILE A 93 -13.79 9.76 10.40
N TYR A 94 -12.92 9.19 9.58
CA TYR A 94 -12.96 9.39 8.12
C TYR A 94 -14.27 8.92 7.51
N ILE A 95 -14.80 7.78 7.94
CA ILE A 95 -16.09 7.28 7.44
C ILE A 95 -17.20 8.31 7.73
N ARG A 96 -17.27 8.88 8.93
CA ARG A 96 -18.28 9.91 9.27
C ARG A 96 -18.13 11.19 8.46
N LEU A 97 -16.89 11.63 8.20
CA LEU A 97 -16.63 12.77 7.33
C LEU A 97 -17.03 12.48 5.87
N ILE A 98 -16.76 11.26 5.38
CA ILE A 98 -17.15 10.82 4.04
C ILE A 98 -18.68 10.78 3.92
N GLU A 99 -19.39 10.20 4.90
CA GLU A 99 -20.88 10.18 4.93
C GLU A 99 -21.46 11.57 4.80
N GLN A 100 -20.94 12.53 5.55
CA GLN A 100 -21.39 13.92 5.50
C GLN A 100 -21.20 14.51 4.09
N MET A 101 -20.02 14.34 3.49
CA MET A 101 -19.74 14.88 2.15
C MET A 101 -20.58 14.20 1.07
N LEU A 102 -20.80 12.89 1.17
CA LEU A 102 -21.69 12.17 0.24
C LEU A 102 -23.15 12.64 0.35
N HIS A 103 -23.60 12.96 1.57
CA HIS A 103 -24.93 13.52 1.81
C HIS A 103 -25.08 14.91 1.15
N GLU A 104 -24.02 15.70 1.14
CA GLU A 104 -23.96 16.99 0.44
C GLU A 104 -23.82 16.86 -1.09
N GLY A 105 -23.78 15.62 -1.61
CA GLY A 105 -23.63 15.32 -3.02
C GLY A 105 -22.21 15.49 -3.58
N LYS A 106 -21.21 15.69 -2.71
CA LYS A 106 -19.83 15.93 -3.10
C LYS A 106 -19.07 14.65 -3.44
N GLN A 107 -17.97 14.80 -4.19
CA GLN A 107 -16.99 13.76 -4.42
C GLN A 107 -15.88 13.81 -3.36
N ILE A 108 -15.32 12.64 -3.04
CA ILE A 108 -14.25 12.50 -2.06
C ILE A 108 -13.10 11.72 -2.67
N LEU A 109 -11.87 12.20 -2.46
CA LEU A 109 -10.65 11.47 -2.74
C LEU A 109 -10.03 11.00 -1.42
N TYR A 110 -9.89 9.67 -1.26
CA TYR A 110 -9.21 9.08 -0.12
C TYR A 110 -7.90 8.45 -0.59
N LEU A 111 -6.79 9.11 -0.30
CA LEU A 111 -5.44 8.63 -0.60
C LEU A 111 -4.96 7.68 0.48
N LEU A 112 -4.50 6.52 0.05
CA LEU A 112 -3.91 5.46 0.88
C LEU A 112 -2.53 5.10 0.33
N PRO A 113 -1.57 4.68 1.18
CA PRO A 113 -0.36 4.04 0.72
C PRO A 113 -0.67 2.84 -0.18
N GLU A 114 0.17 2.59 -1.19
CA GLU A 114 -0.12 1.56 -2.21
C GLU A 114 -0.32 0.16 -1.59
N ILE A 115 0.38 -0.15 -0.50
CA ILE A 115 0.24 -1.39 0.27
C ILE A 115 -1.14 -1.45 0.96
N ALA A 116 -1.65 -0.34 1.44
CA ALA A 116 -2.93 -0.28 2.15
C ALA A 116 -4.16 -0.46 1.24
N LEU A 117 -4.02 -0.24 -0.08
CA LEU A 117 -5.11 -0.44 -1.05
C LEU A 117 -5.54 -1.89 -1.26
N THR A 118 -4.76 -2.85 -0.77
CA THR A 118 -5.10 -4.28 -0.82
C THR A 118 -5.67 -4.82 0.50
N THR A 119 -5.97 -3.94 1.44
CA THR A 119 -6.23 -4.28 2.83
C THR A 119 -7.71 -4.19 3.23
N GLN A 120 -7.95 -4.60 4.48
CA GLN A 120 -9.24 -4.53 5.16
C GLN A 120 -9.91 -3.14 5.13
N VAL A 121 -9.14 -2.04 4.98
CA VAL A 121 -9.69 -0.68 4.88
C VAL A 121 -10.54 -0.52 3.63
N VAL A 122 -10.02 -0.97 2.48
CA VAL A 122 -10.75 -0.91 1.20
C VAL A 122 -12.01 -1.74 1.25
N GLN A 123 -11.90 -2.96 1.78
CA GLN A 123 -13.05 -3.85 1.95
C GLN A 123 -14.11 -3.21 2.83
N ARG A 124 -13.73 -2.71 4.01
CA ARG A 124 -14.65 -2.05 4.96
C ARG A 124 -15.35 -0.84 4.33
N LEU A 125 -14.63 -0.02 3.55
CA LEU A 125 -15.23 1.15 2.90
C LEU A 125 -16.19 0.74 1.77
N ARG A 126 -15.88 -0.32 1.03
CA ARG A 126 -16.80 -0.88 0.02
C ARG A 126 -18.06 -1.46 0.67
N GLU A 127 -17.93 -2.21 1.75
CA GLU A 127 -19.06 -2.76 2.51
C GLU A 127 -19.95 -1.66 3.09
N HIS A 128 -19.38 -0.50 3.42
CA HIS A 128 -20.13 0.63 3.99
C HIS A 128 -20.79 1.52 2.94
N PHE A 129 -20.10 1.83 1.83
CA PHE A 129 -20.54 2.78 0.83
C PHE A 129 -21.00 2.15 -0.49
N GLY A 130 -20.86 0.84 -0.64
CA GLY A 130 -21.37 0.09 -1.80
C GLY A 130 -20.76 0.49 -3.13
N SER A 131 -21.62 0.59 -4.14
CA SER A 131 -21.23 0.82 -5.54
C SER A 131 -20.69 2.22 -5.85
N GLN A 132 -20.83 3.18 -4.93
CA GLN A 132 -20.29 4.53 -5.09
C GLN A 132 -18.76 4.59 -4.92
N VAL A 133 -18.14 3.50 -4.45
CA VAL A 133 -16.70 3.40 -4.18
C VAL A 133 -15.95 2.95 -5.43
N GLY A 134 -15.15 3.86 -5.98
CA GLY A 134 -14.15 3.55 -7.00
C GLY A 134 -12.78 3.28 -6.37
N ILE A 135 -12.05 2.29 -6.90
CA ILE A 135 -10.66 2.06 -6.51
C ILE A 135 -9.78 2.41 -7.70
N TYR A 136 -8.63 3.07 -7.41
CA TYR A 136 -7.65 3.43 -8.43
C TYR A 136 -6.22 3.15 -7.95
N HIS A 137 -5.52 2.22 -8.61
CA HIS A 137 -4.15 1.87 -8.27
C HIS A 137 -3.31 1.46 -9.49
N SER A 138 -2.01 1.40 -9.30
CA SER A 138 -1.01 1.10 -10.35
C SER A 138 -1.13 -0.29 -10.99
N ARG A 139 -1.79 -1.25 -10.32
CA ARG A 139 -1.98 -2.62 -10.81
C ARG A 139 -3.10 -2.77 -11.82
N PHE A 140 -3.94 -1.74 -11.99
CA PHE A 140 -4.96 -1.73 -13.02
C PHE A 140 -4.33 -1.56 -14.40
N ASN A 141 -4.85 -2.30 -15.38
CA ASN A 141 -4.51 -2.10 -16.78
C ASN A 141 -5.10 -0.77 -17.29
N ASP A 142 -4.67 -0.33 -18.47
CA ASP A 142 -5.05 0.98 -19.01
C ASP A 142 -6.56 1.10 -19.26
N ASN A 143 -7.24 0.01 -19.63
CA ASN A 143 -8.69 0.01 -19.83
C ASN A 143 -9.45 0.14 -18.50
N GLU A 144 -9.02 -0.56 -17.47
CA GLU A 144 -9.60 -0.43 -16.11
C GLU A 144 -9.41 0.99 -15.57
N ARG A 145 -8.23 1.59 -15.79
CA ARG A 145 -7.96 2.98 -15.43
C ARG A 145 -8.86 3.96 -16.18
N ALA A 146 -9.04 3.76 -17.48
CA ALA A 146 -9.93 4.58 -18.30
C ALA A 146 -11.39 4.47 -17.84
N GLU A 147 -11.83 3.28 -17.46
CA GLU A 147 -13.18 3.06 -16.92
C GLU A 147 -13.38 3.82 -15.60
N VAL A 148 -12.44 3.69 -14.64
CA VAL A 148 -12.50 4.46 -13.38
C VAL A 148 -12.51 5.96 -13.66
N TRP A 149 -11.64 6.43 -14.57
CA TRP A 149 -11.56 7.84 -14.95
C TRP A 149 -12.90 8.37 -15.47
N GLN A 150 -13.57 7.61 -16.35
CA GLN A 150 -14.88 7.99 -16.90
C GLN A 150 -15.97 7.99 -15.82
N LYS A 151 -15.98 7.01 -14.92
CA LYS A 151 -16.96 6.93 -13.82
C LYS A 151 -16.80 8.08 -12.83
N VAL A 152 -15.56 8.49 -12.55
CA VAL A 152 -15.29 9.67 -11.71
C VAL A 152 -15.79 10.95 -12.41
N LEU A 153 -15.47 11.12 -13.70
CA LEU A 153 -15.91 12.28 -14.48
C LEU A 153 -17.43 12.42 -14.53
N LYS A 154 -18.16 11.30 -14.66
CA LYS A 154 -19.62 11.25 -14.66
C LYS A 154 -20.25 11.36 -13.27
N GLY A 155 -19.47 11.35 -12.20
CA GLY A 155 -19.96 11.35 -10.83
C GLY A 155 -20.59 10.02 -10.37
N GLU A 156 -20.40 8.93 -11.13
CA GLU A 156 -20.85 7.60 -10.74
C GLU A 156 -20.04 7.09 -9.52
N TYR A 157 -18.73 7.34 -9.51
CA TYR A 157 -17.90 7.15 -8.33
C TYR A 157 -17.80 8.47 -7.56
N ARG A 158 -18.41 8.49 -6.37
CA ARG A 158 -18.37 9.65 -5.48
C ARG A 158 -17.27 9.55 -4.42
N LEU A 159 -16.92 8.34 -3.99
CA LEU A 159 -15.78 8.07 -3.14
C LEU A 159 -14.71 7.32 -3.95
N VAL A 160 -13.54 7.92 -4.11
CA VAL A 160 -12.43 7.27 -4.81
C VAL A 160 -11.32 6.96 -3.83
N LEU A 161 -10.99 5.68 -3.70
CA LEU A 161 -9.84 5.18 -2.94
C LEU A 161 -8.68 5.01 -3.90
N GLY A 162 -7.55 5.62 -3.60
CA GLY A 162 -6.44 5.50 -4.53
C GLY A 162 -5.07 5.71 -3.92
N ALA A 163 -4.06 5.21 -4.65
CA ALA A 163 -2.67 5.53 -4.37
C ALA A 163 -2.33 6.92 -4.94
N ARG A 164 -1.07 7.27 -4.84
CA ARG A 164 -0.47 8.53 -5.30
C ARG A 164 -1.04 9.09 -6.60
N SER A 165 -1.23 8.26 -7.63
CA SER A 165 -1.68 8.70 -8.97
C SER A 165 -3.17 9.05 -9.04
N ALA A 166 -3.99 8.67 -8.07
CA ALA A 166 -5.42 8.99 -8.04
C ALA A 166 -5.71 10.50 -7.93
N ILE A 167 -4.71 11.29 -7.53
CA ILE A 167 -4.81 12.75 -7.46
C ILE A 167 -5.08 13.42 -8.81
N PHE A 168 -4.82 12.73 -9.92
CA PHE A 168 -5.03 13.25 -11.29
C PHE A 168 -6.35 12.81 -11.91
N LEU A 169 -7.25 12.20 -11.14
CA LEU A 169 -8.57 11.85 -11.62
C LEU A 169 -9.46 13.11 -11.81
N PRO A 170 -10.40 13.09 -12.75
CA PRO A 170 -11.17 14.26 -13.16
C PRO A 170 -12.37 14.50 -12.25
N PHE A 171 -12.14 14.94 -11.03
CA PHE A 171 -13.22 15.31 -10.11
C PHE A 171 -13.95 16.56 -10.61
N GLY A 172 -15.29 16.48 -10.68
CA GLY A 172 -16.13 17.61 -11.04
C GLY A 172 -16.54 18.48 -9.84
N ASP A 173 -16.85 17.84 -8.72
CA ASP A 173 -17.32 18.51 -7.49
C ASP A 173 -16.65 17.89 -6.25
N LEU A 174 -15.33 18.01 -6.17
CA LEU A 174 -14.54 17.53 -5.05
C LEU A 174 -14.81 18.36 -3.79
N GLY A 175 -15.36 17.73 -2.75
CA GLY A 175 -15.64 18.38 -1.46
C GLY A 175 -14.62 18.08 -0.38
N MET A 176 -13.99 16.91 -0.44
CA MET A 176 -13.00 16.51 0.58
C MET A 176 -11.88 15.64 0.00
N VAL A 177 -10.69 15.84 0.55
CA VAL A 177 -9.55 14.95 0.36
C VAL A 177 -9.12 14.40 1.72
N ILE A 178 -8.91 13.10 1.80
CA ILE A 178 -8.32 12.43 2.96
C ILE A 178 -6.98 11.85 2.53
N VAL A 179 -5.92 12.14 3.25
CA VAL A 179 -4.58 11.56 3.04
C VAL A 179 -4.22 10.79 4.29
N ASP A 180 -4.43 9.48 4.26
CA ASP A 180 -4.09 8.61 5.39
C ASP A 180 -2.61 8.23 5.36
N GLU A 181 -1.99 8.11 6.54
CA GLU A 181 -0.54 7.93 6.70
C GLU A 181 0.26 8.96 5.86
N GLU A 182 -0.06 10.26 6.02
CA GLU A 182 0.43 11.36 5.18
C GLU A 182 1.96 11.47 5.11
N HIS A 183 2.64 10.89 6.09
CA HIS A 183 4.11 10.84 6.20
C HIS A 183 4.75 9.79 5.28
N GLU A 184 3.94 8.88 4.69
CA GLU A 184 4.46 7.72 3.97
C GLU A 184 5.24 8.13 2.71
N SER A 185 6.46 7.63 2.59
CA SER A 185 7.39 7.98 1.51
C SER A 185 6.89 7.59 0.12
N SER A 186 5.97 6.61 0.01
CA SER A 186 5.36 6.19 -1.26
C SER A 186 4.51 7.26 -1.93
N TYR A 187 4.11 8.30 -1.20
CA TYR A 187 3.45 9.48 -1.79
C TYR A 187 4.39 10.35 -2.65
N LYS A 188 5.71 10.19 -2.51
CA LYS A 188 6.68 10.85 -3.38
C LYS A 188 6.94 10.03 -4.64
N GLN A 189 6.74 10.63 -5.81
CA GLN A 189 7.17 10.06 -7.07
C GLN A 189 8.61 10.46 -7.35
N TYR A 190 9.51 9.47 -7.41
CA TYR A 190 10.92 9.67 -7.75
C TYR A 190 11.17 9.49 -9.24
N ASP A 191 10.49 8.52 -9.84
CA ASP A 191 10.58 8.17 -11.25
C ASP A 191 9.26 7.53 -11.70
N PRO A 192 8.76 7.84 -12.93
CA PRO A 192 9.25 8.85 -13.87
C PRO A 192 8.92 10.30 -13.45
N ALA A 193 9.42 11.28 -14.21
CA ALA A 193 8.92 12.66 -14.13
C ALA A 193 7.44 12.74 -14.58
N PRO A 194 6.65 13.70 -14.04
CA PRO A 194 6.97 14.72 -13.05
C PRO A 194 7.14 14.16 -11.64
N ARG A 195 8.14 14.65 -10.91
CA ARG A 195 8.47 14.19 -9.55
C ARG A 195 7.68 14.95 -8.48
N TYR A 196 6.39 14.68 -8.39
CA TYR A 196 5.49 15.31 -7.42
C TYR A 196 5.42 14.54 -6.09
N HIS A 197 4.86 15.20 -5.07
CA HIS A 197 4.48 14.58 -3.80
C HIS A 197 2.96 14.62 -3.67
N ALA A 198 2.30 13.47 -3.59
CA ALA A 198 0.85 13.41 -3.66
C ALA A 198 0.16 14.16 -2.51
N ARG A 199 0.69 14.11 -1.28
CA ARG A 199 0.18 14.91 -0.15
C ARG A 199 0.16 16.41 -0.49
N ASP A 200 1.25 16.93 -1.00
CA ASP A 200 1.38 18.37 -1.28
C ASP A 200 0.51 18.76 -2.49
N THR A 201 0.45 17.87 -3.50
CA THR A 201 -0.46 18.04 -4.64
C THR A 201 -1.93 17.94 -4.20
N ALA A 202 -2.27 17.09 -3.21
CA ALA A 202 -3.61 16.98 -2.65
C ALA A 202 -4.05 18.29 -1.97
N ILE A 203 -3.15 18.95 -1.24
CA ILE A 203 -3.41 20.24 -0.63
C ILE A 203 -3.69 21.30 -1.72
N TYR A 204 -2.92 21.27 -2.80
CA TYR A 204 -3.14 22.19 -3.92
C TYR A 204 -4.45 21.87 -4.67
N LEU A 205 -4.76 20.60 -4.90
CA LEU A 205 -6.02 20.16 -5.51
C LEU A 205 -7.22 20.60 -4.67
N SER A 206 -7.16 20.41 -3.34
CA SER A 206 -8.23 20.85 -2.46
C SER A 206 -8.44 22.36 -2.51
N PHE A 207 -7.37 23.15 -2.60
CA PHE A 207 -7.46 24.60 -2.80
C PHE A 207 -8.16 24.96 -4.10
N LEU A 208 -7.82 24.31 -5.23
CA LEU A 208 -8.47 24.55 -6.54
C LEU A 208 -9.97 24.27 -6.52
N HIS A 209 -10.40 23.23 -5.82
CA HIS A 209 -11.81 22.82 -5.72
C HIS A 209 -12.55 23.47 -4.54
N LYS A 210 -11.89 24.28 -3.71
CA LYS A 210 -12.42 24.79 -2.44
C LYS A 210 -12.87 23.65 -1.51
N ALA A 211 -12.21 22.51 -1.62
CA ALA A 211 -12.47 21.32 -0.84
C ALA A 211 -11.70 21.35 0.50
N LYS A 212 -12.19 20.64 1.50
CA LYS A 212 -11.48 20.43 2.77
C LYS A 212 -10.52 19.26 2.66
N ILE A 213 -9.42 19.30 3.43
CA ILE A 213 -8.46 18.19 3.44
C ILE A 213 -8.10 17.79 4.87
N VAL A 214 -8.14 16.48 5.14
CA VAL A 214 -7.63 15.86 6.36
C VAL A 214 -6.34 15.12 6.05
N LEU A 215 -5.28 15.46 6.76
CA LEU A 215 -4.01 14.73 6.78
C LEU A 215 -3.99 13.86 8.03
N GLY A 216 -3.99 12.54 7.90
CA GLY A 216 -4.01 11.63 9.03
C GLY A 216 -2.69 10.91 9.21
N SER A 217 -2.21 10.83 10.45
CA SER A 217 -0.98 10.10 10.79
C SER A 217 -0.85 9.82 12.28
N ALA A 218 -0.17 8.72 12.59
CA ALA A 218 0.36 8.45 13.94
C ALA A 218 1.76 9.06 14.14
N THR A 219 2.48 9.29 13.06
CA THR A 219 3.86 9.83 13.02
C THR A 219 3.94 10.90 11.95
N PRO A 220 3.31 12.09 12.14
CA PRO A 220 3.20 13.11 11.11
C PRO A 220 4.56 13.53 10.54
N GLY A 221 4.57 13.81 9.23
CA GLY A 221 5.71 14.45 8.58
C GLY A 221 6.06 15.79 9.26
N LEU A 222 7.35 16.10 9.32
CA LEU A 222 7.84 17.30 10.02
C LEU A 222 7.18 18.57 9.49
N GLU A 223 7.01 18.67 8.17
CA GLU A 223 6.39 19.83 7.51
C GLU A 223 4.92 19.98 7.90
N SER A 224 4.15 18.88 7.89
CA SER A 224 2.74 18.87 8.27
C SER A 224 2.56 19.25 9.73
N TYR A 225 3.38 18.66 10.61
CA TYR A 225 3.35 18.96 12.04
C TYR A 225 3.76 20.40 12.35
N TYR A 226 4.81 20.92 11.69
CA TYR A 226 5.23 22.30 11.82
C TYR A 226 4.13 23.27 11.37
N ASN A 227 3.52 23.05 10.20
CA ASN A 227 2.42 23.88 9.71
C ASN A 227 1.22 23.87 10.67
N ALA A 228 0.93 22.75 11.32
CA ALA A 228 -0.09 22.66 12.35
C ALA A 228 0.31 23.45 13.62
N LYS A 229 1.57 23.35 14.05
CA LYS A 229 2.08 24.09 15.22
C LYS A 229 2.05 25.60 15.05
N ILE A 230 2.37 26.12 13.87
CA ILE A 230 2.27 27.56 13.57
C ILE A 230 0.86 28.01 13.20
N ARG A 231 -0.14 27.14 13.40
CA ARG A 231 -1.57 27.38 13.13
C ARG A 231 -1.93 27.66 11.66
N LYS A 232 -1.04 27.32 10.72
CA LYS A 232 -1.36 27.34 9.29
C LYS A 232 -2.37 26.23 8.95
N TYR A 233 -2.20 25.04 9.54
CA TYR A 233 -3.18 23.96 9.51
C TYR A 233 -3.94 23.87 10.84
N GLY A 234 -5.13 23.29 10.82
CA GLY A 234 -5.78 22.81 12.02
C GLY A 234 -5.00 21.64 12.62
N LEU A 235 -5.02 21.51 13.93
CA LEU A 235 -4.45 20.36 14.65
C LEU A 235 -5.52 19.74 15.52
N VAL A 236 -5.83 18.49 15.28
CA VAL A 236 -6.72 17.67 16.13
C VAL A 236 -5.93 16.45 16.59
N THR A 237 -5.96 16.18 17.89
CA THR A 237 -5.20 15.07 18.48
C THR A 237 -6.15 14.01 19.02
N LEU A 238 -6.07 12.81 18.46
CA LEU A 238 -6.82 11.64 18.94
C LEU A 238 -5.91 10.78 19.82
N LYS A 239 -6.05 10.93 21.13
CA LYS A 239 -5.25 10.24 22.13
C LYS A 239 -5.81 8.85 22.44
N GLY A 240 -4.88 7.92 22.65
CA GLY A 240 -5.20 6.56 23.08
C GLY A 240 -5.63 5.63 21.94
N ARG A 241 -5.51 4.33 22.20
CA ARG A 241 -5.94 3.28 21.27
C ARG A 241 -7.40 2.94 21.51
N TYR A 242 -8.10 2.53 20.45
CA TYR A 242 -9.48 2.06 20.55
C TYR A 242 -9.55 0.86 21.51
N GLY A 243 -10.56 0.86 22.40
CA GLY A 243 -10.74 -0.22 23.39
C GLY A 243 -9.80 -0.17 24.59
N GLY A 244 -9.06 0.93 24.82
CA GLY A 244 -8.19 1.08 26.01
C GLY A 244 -6.94 0.19 25.98
N VAL A 245 -6.55 -0.32 24.82
CA VAL A 245 -5.37 -1.19 24.65
C VAL A 245 -4.12 -0.42 25.04
N GLN A 246 -3.37 -0.93 26.01
CA GLN A 246 -2.11 -0.32 26.45
C GLN A 246 -1.02 -0.42 25.37
N SER A 247 -0.07 0.51 25.40
CA SER A 247 1.11 0.44 24.57
C SER A 247 1.92 -0.81 24.90
N PRO A 248 2.59 -1.46 23.90
CA PRO A 248 3.41 -2.60 24.16
C PRO A 248 4.60 -2.23 25.06
N HIS A 249 5.07 -3.18 25.85
CA HIS A 249 6.33 -3.05 26.56
C HIS A 249 7.48 -2.98 25.55
N ILE A 250 8.37 -2.01 25.70
CA ILE A 250 9.53 -1.85 24.83
C ILE A 250 10.79 -2.08 25.67
N GLU A 251 11.54 -3.11 25.29
CA GLU A 251 12.84 -3.41 25.88
C GLU A 251 13.96 -3.06 24.90
N VAL A 252 14.92 -2.28 25.36
CA VAL A 252 16.09 -1.87 24.57
C VAL A 252 17.30 -2.67 25.02
N VAL A 253 17.87 -3.47 24.12
CA VAL A 253 19.01 -4.36 24.41
C VAL A 253 20.26 -3.84 23.68
N SER A 254 21.35 -3.68 24.43
CA SER A 254 22.65 -3.24 23.88
C SER A 254 23.40 -4.41 23.22
N ILE A 255 23.47 -4.40 21.88
CA ILE A 255 24.26 -5.39 21.12
C ILE A 255 25.74 -5.37 21.54
N ALA A 256 26.29 -4.18 21.84
CA ALA A 256 27.70 -4.04 22.24
C ALA A 256 27.98 -4.76 23.57
N GLU A 257 27.07 -4.68 24.55
CA GLU A 257 27.21 -5.39 25.83
C GLU A 257 27.06 -6.89 25.67
N GLU A 258 26.06 -7.36 24.93
CA GLU A 258 25.85 -8.78 24.63
C GLU A 258 27.05 -9.38 23.90
N THR A 259 27.66 -8.64 22.98
CA THR A 259 28.88 -9.05 22.28
C THR A 259 30.07 -9.17 23.24
N LYS A 260 30.26 -8.21 24.16
CA LYS A 260 31.32 -8.27 25.20
C LYS A 260 31.12 -9.44 26.13
N ARG A 261 29.86 -9.74 26.51
CA ARG A 261 29.50 -10.88 27.37
C ARG A 261 29.57 -12.23 26.64
N LYS A 262 29.75 -12.23 25.31
CA LYS A 262 29.72 -13.42 24.44
C LYS A 262 28.40 -14.21 24.51
N THR A 263 27.30 -13.54 24.75
CA THR A 263 25.94 -14.11 24.84
C THR A 263 25.17 -14.09 23.54
N MET A 264 25.71 -13.44 22.51
CA MET A 264 25.12 -13.42 21.17
C MET A 264 25.12 -14.82 20.53
N GLN A 265 23.99 -15.16 19.88
CA GLN A 265 23.93 -16.35 19.02
C GLN A 265 23.74 -15.82 17.58
N SER A 266 24.83 -15.88 16.79
CA SER A 266 24.92 -15.26 15.48
C SER A 266 24.61 -13.75 15.55
N HIS A 267 23.47 -13.31 14.98
CA HIS A 267 23.05 -11.91 14.95
C HIS A 267 22.00 -11.57 16.03
N PHE A 268 21.62 -12.54 16.86
CA PHE A 268 20.56 -12.38 17.85
C PHE A 268 21.14 -12.28 19.26
N THR A 269 20.57 -11.34 20.03
CA THR A 269 20.88 -11.24 21.46
C THR A 269 20.24 -12.38 22.24
N SER A 270 20.82 -12.73 23.38
CA SER A 270 20.28 -13.77 24.27
C SER A 270 18.84 -13.42 24.72
N VAL A 271 18.60 -12.17 25.02
CA VAL A 271 17.26 -11.66 25.38
C VAL A 271 16.24 -11.92 24.27
N LEU A 272 16.56 -11.54 23.03
CA LEU A 272 15.65 -11.76 21.89
C LEU A 272 15.35 -13.25 21.69
N ILE A 273 16.35 -14.12 21.76
CA ILE A 273 16.15 -15.56 21.62
C ILE A 273 15.24 -16.12 22.71
N ASN A 274 15.43 -15.67 23.96
CA ASN A 274 14.59 -16.12 25.07
C ASN A 274 13.14 -15.66 24.92
N GLU A 275 12.91 -14.42 24.48
CA GLU A 275 11.56 -13.91 24.21
C GLU A 275 10.89 -14.66 23.06
N ILE A 276 11.61 -14.97 21.97
CA ILE A 276 11.08 -15.80 20.88
C ILE A 276 10.68 -17.19 21.40
N LYS A 277 11.55 -17.84 22.19
CA LYS A 277 11.26 -19.16 22.79
C LYS A 277 10.02 -19.10 23.70
N ALA A 278 9.92 -18.08 24.52
CA ALA A 278 8.79 -17.87 25.41
C ALA A 278 7.49 -17.66 24.64
N ALA A 279 7.48 -16.83 23.60
CA ALA A 279 6.32 -16.61 22.74
C ALA A 279 5.89 -17.91 22.03
N LEU A 280 6.84 -18.63 21.41
CA LEU A 280 6.55 -19.91 20.75
C LEU A 280 5.99 -20.97 21.71
N SER A 281 6.49 -21.02 22.95
CA SER A 281 5.96 -21.95 23.97
C SER A 281 4.51 -21.64 24.37
N ARG A 282 4.11 -20.36 24.30
CA ARG A 282 2.72 -19.90 24.49
C ARG A 282 1.87 -20.02 23.23
N LYS A 283 2.42 -20.55 22.12
CA LYS A 283 1.79 -20.63 20.79
C LYS A 283 1.43 -19.26 20.21
N GLU A 284 2.20 -18.26 20.54
CA GLU A 284 2.06 -16.90 20.03
C GLU A 284 2.90 -16.72 18.75
N GLN A 285 2.53 -15.70 17.96
CA GLN A 285 3.27 -15.32 16.76
C GLN A 285 4.37 -14.32 17.10
N VAL A 286 5.46 -14.36 16.35
CA VAL A 286 6.60 -13.44 16.48
C VAL A 286 6.83 -12.75 15.14
N ILE A 287 6.97 -11.43 15.15
CA ILE A 287 7.37 -10.64 13.99
C ILE A 287 8.75 -10.06 14.22
N LEU A 288 9.71 -10.44 13.38
CA LEU A 288 11.05 -9.85 13.37
C LEU A 288 11.15 -8.85 12.23
N PHE A 289 11.49 -7.60 12.57
CA PHE A 289 11.69 -6.56 11.60
C PHE A 289 13.15 -6.33 11.28
N GLN A 290 13.52 -6.47 10.01
CA GLN A 290 14.85 -6.14 9.48
C GLN A 290 14.70 -5.25 8.24
N ASN A 291 15.20 -4.02 8.32
CA ASN A 291 15.03 -3.00 7.28
C ASN A 291 15.95 -3.18 6.05
N ARG A 292 16.63 -4.31 5.90
CA ARG A 292 17.52 -4.57 4.76
C ARG A 292 17.19 -5.89 4.09
N ARG A 293 16.94 -5.84 2.79
CA ARG A 293 16.68 -7.00 1.93
C ARG A 293 17.97 -7.73 1.54
N GLY A 294 17.82 -8.97 1.05
CA GLY A 294 18.88 -9.80 0.55
C GLY A 294 19.59 -10.63 1.62
N TYR A 295 20.62 -11.38 1.20
CA TYR A 295 21.39 -12.23 2.09
C TYR A 295 22.46 -11.44 2.85
N THR A 296 23.27 -10.67 2.12
CA THR A 296 24.33 -9.83 2.68
C THR A 296 24.32 -8.47 2.00
N PRO A 297 24.10 -7.39 2.73
CA PRO A 297 23.96 -6.05 2.13
C PRO A 297 25.29 -5.47 1.64
N LEU A 298 26.43 -6.00 2.04
CA LEU A 298 27.72 -5.46 1.66
C LEU A 298 28.76 -6.56 1.43
N LEU A 299 29.42 -6.54 0.27
CA LEU A 299 30.69 -7.23 0.06
C LEU A 299 31.83 -6.23 0.25
N LEU A 300 32.82 -6.60 1.03
CA LEU A 300 33.95 -5.76 1.39
C LEU A 300 35.26 -6.51 1.15
N CYS A 301 36.16 -5.93 0.40
CA CYS A 301 37.55 -6.41 0.38
C CYS A 301 38.24 -6.00 1.67
N THR A 302 38.65 -6.97 2.50
CA THR A 302 39.29 -6.68 3.80
C THR A 302 40.71 -6.15 3.64
N THR A 303 41.31 -6.26 2.46
CA THR A 303 42.67 -5.77 2.17
C THR A 303 42.67 -4.27 1.84
N CYS A 304 41.74 -3.78 1.02
CA CYS A 304 41.74 -2.38 0.55
C CYS A 304 40.44 -1.61 0.80
N GLY A 305 39.42 -2.22 1.41
CA GLY A 305 38.14 -1.56 1.68
C GLY A 305 37.23 -1.42 0.45
N PHE A 306 37.59 -1.98 -0.70
CA PHE A 306 36.76 -1.91 -1.90
C PHE A 306 35.41 -2.58 -1.68
N THR A 307 34.35 -1.92 -2.16
CA THR A 307 32.98 -2.41 -2.13
C THR A 307 32.41 -2.31 -3.55
N PRO A 308 31.84 -3.39 -4.13
CA PRO A 308 31.20 -3.33 -5.45
C PRO A 308 30.02 -2.38 -5.44
N LYS A 309 30.02 -1.47 -6.42
CA LYS A 309 28.97 -0.47 -6.62
C LYS A 309 28.21 -0.70 -7.92
N CYS A 310 26.99 -0.22 -7.97
CA CYS A 310 26.20 -0.22 -9.20
C CYS A 310 26.78 0.78 -10.18
N ILE A 311 26.94 0.36 -11.43
CA ILE A 311 27.46 1.22 -12.51
C ILE A 311 26.50 2.37 -12.89
N ASN A 312 25.19 2.22 -12.57
CA ASN A 312 24.17 3.21 -12.94
C ASN A 312 23.77 4.13 -11.77
N CYS A 313 23.95 3.71 -10.52
CA CYS A 313 23.33 4.37 -9.35
C CYS A 313 24.33 4.78 -8.27
N ASP A 314 25.61 4.45 -8.40
CA ASP A 314 26.69 4.68 -7.41
C ASP A 314 26.35 4.21 -5.98
N VAL A 315 25.48 3.20 -5.85
CA VAL A 315 25.14 2.55 -4.56
C VAL A 315 25.79 1.18 -4.47
N SER A 316 26.08 0.72 -3.26
CA SER A 316 26.64 -0.62 -3.05
C SER A 316 25.65 -1.69 -3.52
N LEU A 317 26.18 -2.74 -4.17
CA LEU A 317 25.40 -3.89 -4.59
C LEU A 317 25.16 -4.84 -3.42
N THR A 318 23.97 -5.43 -3.36
CA THR A 318 23.55 -6.39 -2.35
C THR A 318 23.64 -7.82 -2.88
N PHE A 319 24.24 -8.72 -2.11
CA PHE A 319 24.31 -10.13 -2.47
C PHE A 319 22.97 -10.83 -2.18
N HIS A 320 22.46 -11.57 -3.16
CA HIS A 320 21.30 -12.45 -3.04
C HIS A 320 21.71 -13.90 -3.21
N LYS A 321 21.49 -14.70 -2.17
CA LYS A 321 21.85 -16.14 -2.15
C LYS A 321 21.04 -16.93 -3.18
N SER A 322 19.75 -16.63 -3.30
CA SER A 322 18.82 -17.32 -4.21
C SER A 322 19.23 -17.26 -5.68
N SER A 323 19.84 -16.15 -6.12
CA SER A 323 20.33 -15.96 -7.49
C SER A 323 21.84 -16.10 -7.63
N ALA A 324 22.57 -16.22 -6.50
CA ALA A 324 24.05 -16.18 -6.43
C ALA A 324 24.67 -14.96 -7.13
N LYS A 325 23.97 -13.80 -7.13
CA LYS A 325 24.38 -12.56 -7.79
C LYS A 325 24.33 -11.35 -6.86
N LEU A 326 25.04 -10.30 -7.28
CA LEU A 326 24.96 -8.96 -6.72
C LEU A 326 23.89 -8.16 -7.44
N HIS A 327 22.95 -7.57 -6.70
CA HIS A 327 21.85 -6.80 -7.26
C HIS A 327 21.86 -5.35 -6.78
N CYS A 328 21.51 -4.44 -7.68
CA CYS A 328 21.13 -3.08 -7.34
C CYS A 328 19.63 -3.02 -7.10
N HIS A 329 19.21 -2.61 -5.91
CA HIS A 329 17.78 -2.47 -5.56
C HIS A 329 17.12 -1.20 -6.13
N TYR A 330 17.90 -0.31 -6.75
CA TYR A 330 17.38 0.91 -7.37
C TYR A 330 17.04 0.72 -8.84
N CYS A 331 18.00 0.24 -9.66
CA CYS A 331 17.81 0.11 -11.11
C CYS A 331 17.68 -1.34 -11.60
N GLY A 332 17.79 -2.34 -10.71
CA GLY A 332 17.73 -3.75 -11.07
C GLY A 332 18.99 -4.32 -11.71
N TYR A 333 20.07 -3.53 -11.83
CA TYR A 333 21.36 -4.01 -12.35
C TYR A 333 21.84 -5.24 -11.58
N LYS A 334 22.37 -6.23 -12.29
CA LYS A 334 22.85 -7.49 -11.73
C LYS A 334 24.28 -7.74 -12.19
N GLN A 335 25.11 -8.25 -11.27
CA GLN A 335 26.50 -8.60 -11.51
C GLN A 335 26.81 -9.93 -10.80
N ASP A 336 27.71 -10.70 -11.37
CA ASP A 336 28.21 -11.91 -10.74
C ASP A 336 29.05 -11.58 -9.49
N VAL A 337 29.13 -12.53 -8.54
CA VAL A 337 29.93 -12.35 -7.34
C VAL A 337 31.42 -12.29 -7.71
N LEU A 338 32.11 -11.33 -7.10
CA LEU A 338 33.53 -11.14 -7.34
C LEU A 338 34.33 -12.28 -6.68
N THR A 339 35.19 -12.94 -7.45
CA THR A 339 36.15 -13.94 -6.95
C THR A 339 37.45 -13.30 -6.48
N ALA A 340 37.78 -12.12 -7.01
CA ALA A 340 38.93 -11.31 -6.61
C ALA A 340 38.54 -9.83 -6.63
N CYS A 341 39.19 -9.04 -5.82
CA CYS A 341 38.97 -7.59 -5.76
C CYS A 341 39.52 -6.90 -7.01
N PRO A 342 38.70 -6.17 -7.76
CA PRO A 342 39.15 -5.47 -8.97
C PRO A 342 40.12 -4.31 -8.68
N ALA A 343 40.14 -3.80 -7.45
CA ALA A 343 40.99 -2.70 -7.06
C ALA A 343 42.41 -3.14 -6.62
N CYS A 344 42.56 -4.31 -5.96
CA CYS A 344 43.86 -4.73 -5.42
C CYS A 344 44.21 -6.19 -5.70
N GLY A 345 43.40 -6.92 -6.46
CA GLY A 345 43.63 -8.33 -6.83
C GLY A 345 43.44 -9.34 -5.67
N SER A 346 43.17 -8.89 -4.45
CA SER A 346 43.01 -9.76 -3.30
C SER A 346 41.75 -10.63 -3.41
N THR A 347 41.87 -11.90 -3.00
CA THR A 347 40.72 -12.83 -2.88
C THR A 347 40.00 -12.72 -1.53
N ARG A 348 40.49 -11.84 -0.63
CA ARG A 348 39.90 -11.64 0.71
C ARG A 348 38.68 -10.73 0.62
N ILE A 349 37.58 -11.28 0.10
CA ILE A 349 36.29 -10.59 0.02
C ILE A 349 35.38 -11.20 1.10
N GLU A 350 34.96 -10.39 2.04
CA GLU A 350 34.06 -10.78 3.11
C GLU A 350 32.66 -10.22 2.93
N GLN A 351 31.69 -11.00 3.36
CA GLN A 351 30.30 -10.60 3.45
C GLN A 351 30.06 -9.91 4.79
N LYS A 352 29.71 -8.61 4.77
CA LYS A 352 29.43 -7.82 5.97
C LYS A 352 27.95 -7.49 6.08
N GLY A 353 27.42 -7.62 7.31
CA GLY A 353 26.01 -7.38 7.61
C GLY A 353 25.11 -8.58 7.29
N PHE A 354 23.81 -8.35 7.42
CA PHE A 354 22.79 -9.38 7.21
C PHE A 354 21.50 -8.73 6.71
N GLY A 355 20.77 -9.43 5.86
CA GLY A 355 19.46 -9.07 5.36
C GLY A 355 18.42 -10.13 5.71
N THR A 356 17.20 -9.96 5.21
CA THR A 356 16.04 -10.82 5.51
C THR A 356 16.29 -12.29 5.16
N GLU A 357 16.97 -12.60 4.05
CA GLU A 357 17.29 -13.98 3.64
C GLU A 357 18.21 -14.68 4.65
N LYS A 358 19.22 -13.98 5.14
CA LYS A 358 20.17 -14.55 6.12
C LYS A 358 19.50 -14.76 7.48
N ILE A 359 18.64 -13.83 7.88
CA ILE A 359 17.85 -13.95 9.11
C ILE A 359 16.94 -15.18 9.04
N GLU A 360 16.24 -15.39 7.91
CA GLU A 360 15.39 -16.55 7.68
C GLU A 360 16.17 -17.87 7.84
N ASP A 361 17.33 -18.00 7.16
CA ASP A 361 18.19 -19.17 7.24
C ASP A 361 18.67 -19.45 8.70
N GLU A 362 19.03 -18.40 9.42
CA GLU A 362 19.52 -18.53 10.81
C GLU A 362 18.39 -18.90 11.78
N LEU A 363 17.20 -18.33 11.61
CA LEU A 363 16.03 -18.67 12.42
C LEU A 363 15.60 -20.11 12.20
N GLN A 364 15.63 -20.61 10.96
CA GLN A 364 15.31 -22.01 10.65
C GLN A 364 16.24 -22.99 11.37
N ARG A 365 17.52 -22.63 11.55
CA ARG A 365 18.49 -23.44 12.32
C ARG A 365 18.29 -23.36 13.83
N LEU A 366 17.88 -22.18 14.33
CA LEU A 366 17.69 -21.97 15.77
C LEU A 366 16.34 -22.49 16.28
N PHE A 367 15.34 -22.54 15.41
CA PHE A 367 13.95 -22.89 15.74
C PHE A 367 13.40 -23.89 14.73
N GLU A 368 13.95 -25.09 14.66
CA GLU A 368 13.63 -26.12 13.66
C GLU A 368 12.15 -26.49 13.59
N ASN A 369 11.42 -26.39 14.71
CA ASN A 369 9.98 -26.70 14.79
C ASN A 369 9.07 -25.51 14.52
N ALA A 370 9.62 -24.32 14.29
CA ALA A 370 8.81 -23.12 14.02
C ALA A 370 8.53 -22.97 12.52
N LYS A 371 7.31 -22.60 12.17
CA LYS A 371 6.98 -22.16 10.80
C LYS A 371 7.49 -20.75 10.60
N ILE A 372 8.46 -20.57 9.72
CA ILE A 372 9.08 -19.29 9.45
C ILE A 372 8.70 -18.85 8.03
N ALA A 373 8.25 -17.62 7.89
CA ALA A 373 7.93 -17.01 6.61
C ALA A 373 8.61 -15.65 6.49
N ARG A 374 9.18 -15.38 5.33
CA ARG A 374 9.81 -14.10 5.00
C ARG A 374 8.84 -13.23 4.20
N MET A 375 8.70 -11.98 4.62
CA MET A 375 7.90 -10.99 3.93
C MET A 375 8.78 -9.80 3.51
N ASP A 376 9.20 -9.77 2.27
CA ASP A 376 9.91 -8.66 1.65
C ASP A 376 9.45 -8.47 0.18
N LEU A 377 9.96 -7.43 -0.49
CA LEU A 377 9.57 -7.18 -1.88
C LEU A 377 9.97 -8.31 -2.85
N ASP A 378 10.96 -9.13 -2.51
CA ASP A 378 11.39 -10.23 -3.36
C ASP A 378 10.48 -11.45 -3.21
N SER A 379 9.99 -11.70 -1.99
CA SER A 379 9.05 -12.79 -1.69
C SER A 379 7.58 -12.45 -2.03
N THR A 380 7.24 -11.15 -2.14
CA THR A 380 5.85 -10.68 -2.33
C THR A 380 5.57 -10.06 -3.70
N ARG A 381 6.37 -10.38 -4.74
CA ARG A 381 6.22 -9.81 -6.09
C ARG A 381 4.96 -10.25 -6.84
N THR A 382 4.42 -11.44 -6.55
CA THR A 382 3.24 -11.95 -7.25
C THR A 382 1.94 -11.42 -6.63
N ARG A 383 0.89 -11.31 -7.45
CA ARG A 383 -0.38 -10.63 -7.09
C ARG A 383 -1.02 -11.12 -5.78
N ASN A 384 -0.86 -12.40 -5.42
CA ASN A 384 -1.50 -13.02 -4.26
C ASN A 384 -0.52 -13.47 -3.17
N SER A 385 0.80 -13.28 -3.35
CA SER A 385 1.81 -13.78 -2.40
C SER A 385 1.69 -13.16 -1.01
N PHE A 386 1.27 -11.91 -0.93
CA PHE A 386 1.04 -11.23 0.35
C PHE A 386 -0.13 -11.85 1.14
N GLN A 387 -1.23 -12.21 0.47
CA GLN A 387 -2.40 -12.84 1.10
C GLN A 387 -2.13 -14.29 1.53
N LEU A 388 -1.23 -14.99 0.83
CA LEU A 388 -0.86 -16.36 1.17
C LEU A 388 0.08 -16.46 2.37
N LEU A 389 0.75 -15.37 2.74
CA LEU A 389 1.66 -15.30 3.89
C LEU A 389 0.94 -14.90 5.18
N LEU A 390 -0.21 -14.25 5.08
CA LEU A 390 -1.08 -13.85 6.20
C LEU A 390 -2.16 -14.90 6.45
#